data_30451a1d6acaa7e4327def097f968911
#
_entry.id   30451a1d6acaa7e4327def097f968911
#
_cell.length_a   1.000
_cell.length_b   1.000
_cell.length_c   1.000
_cell.angle_alpha   90.00
_cell.angle_beta   90.00
_cell.angle_gamma   90.00
#
_symmetry.space_group_name_H-M   'P 1'
#
loop_
_entity.id
_entity.type
_entity.pdbx_description
1 polymer ?
#
loop_
_entity_poly.entity_id
_entity_poly.type
_entity_poly.pdbx_seq_one_letter_code
_entity_poly.pdbx_strand_id
1 'polypeptide(L)'
;VLATDAAAAFRREARSSGRPLEDVLYQHGIPERDVVLAKSELLGIPVKFLEGKRVPFDILKNIPEESAKFYQFVPLGKEGGALEIGMVNPDDVNAQEALKFIATRLDMPFKVYLVTPSDINSVLSEYKSLGGEVTRAVTEFEKELEVTEAERPVKKAGMEKLAEEAPITRMVGVILRHAVEGRASDIHIEPEPQNVRGRS
;
A
#
# COMPACT_ATOMS: atom_id res chain seq x y z
N VAL A 1 3.11 15.69 -31.29
CA VAL A 1 3.62 17.06 -31.05
C VAL A 1 2.42 18.00 -31.09
N LEU A 2 2.11 18.69 -29.98
CA LEU A 2 1.04 19.70 -29.93
C LEU A 2 1.44 20.91 -30.78
N ALA A 3 0.48 21.46 -31.54
CA ALA A 3 0.69 22.74 -32.22
C ALA A 3 0.97 23.85 -31.19
N THR A 4 1.85 24.78 -31.50
CA THR A 4 2.31 25.82 -30.57
C THR A 4 1.14 26.63 -29.98
N ASP A 5 0.11 26.89 -30.78
CA ASP A 5 -1.08 27.64 -30.36
C ASP A 5 -1.95 26.85 -29.35
N ALA A 6 -2.08 25.55 -29.53
CA ALA A 6 -2.78 24.66 -28.59
C ALA A 6 -2.07 24.60 -27.25
N ALA A 7 -0.75 24.49 -27.25
CA ALA A 7 0.06 24.47 -26.02
C ALA A 7 -0.08 25.78 -25.23
N ALA A 8 -0.13 26.93 -25.93
CA ALA A 8 -0.36 28.23 -25.30
C ALA A 8 -1.79 28.37 -24.72
N ALA A 9 -2.79 27.78 -25.38
CA ALA A 9 -4.18 27.77 -24.90
C ALA A 9 -4.28 26.93 -23.61
N PHE A 10 -3.74 25.73 -23.55
CA PHE A 10 -3.74 24.84 -22.36
C PHE A 10 -3.02 25.47 -21.17
N ARG A 11 -1.90 26.15 -21.40
CA ARG A 11 -1.20 26.89 -20.33
C ARG A 11 -2.04 28.05 -19.78
N ARG A 12 -2.77 28.77 -20.62
CA ARG A 12 -3.68 29.83 -20.17
C ARG A 12 -4.83 29.28 -19.37
N GLU A 13 -5.43 28.18 -19.82
CA GLU A 13 -6.51 27.49 -19.12
C GLU A 13 -6.06 26.99 -17.75
N ALA A 14 -4.90 26.34 -17.66
CA ALA A 14 -4.32 25.87 -16.39
C ALA A 14 -4.12 27.03 -15.40
N ARG A 15 -3.59 28.17 -15.86
CA ARG A 15 -3.41 29.37 -15.02
C ARG A 15 -4.72 29.99 -14.57
N SER A 16 -5.72 30.06 -15.44
CA SER A 16 -7.01 30.67 -15.11
C SER A 16 -7.87 29.80 -14.19
N SER A 17 -7.75 28.48 -14.30
CA SER A 17 -8.49 27.52 -13.48
C SER A 17 -7.76 27.15 -12.18
N GLY A 18 -6.49 27.52 -12.02
CA GLY A 18 -5.65 27.14 -10.88
C GLY A 18 -5.31 25.64 -10.83
N ARG A 19 -5.46 24.95 -11.96
CA ARG A 19 -5.25 23.49 -12.04
C ARG A 19 -3.87 23.16 -12.62
N PRO A 20 -3.29 22.00 -12.28
CA PRO A 20 -2.11 21.50 -12.94
C PRO A 20 -2.28 21.43 -14.46
N LEU A 21 -1.22 21.73 -15.20
CA LEU A 21 -1.27 21.68 -16.67
C LEU A 21 -1.58 20.26 -17.17
N GLU A 22 -1.06 19.26 -16.50
CA GLU A 22 -1.28 17.84 -16.80
C GLU A 22 -2.78 17.49 -16.77
N ASP A 23 -3.50 17.97 -15.75
CA ASP A 23 -4.95 17.74 -15.65
C ASP A 23 -5.73 18.34 -16.81
N VAL A 24 -5.32 19.53 -17.26
CA VAL A 24 -5.91 20.17 -18.44
C VAL A 24 -5.62 19.36 -19.69
N LEU A 25 -4.38 18.89 -19.86
CA LEU A 25 -4.01 18.04 -20.99
C LEU A 25 -4.82 16.75 -21.04
N TYR A 26 -5.03 16.09 -19.90
CA TYR A 26 -5.83 14.86 -19.80
C TYR A 26 -7.30 15.11 -20.16
N GLN A 27 -7.88 16.23 -19.72
CA GLN A 27 -9.25 16.61 -20.08
C GLN A 27 -9.44 16.87 -21.57
N HIS A 28 -8.41 17.38 -22.23
CA HIS A 28 -8.42 17.58 -23.68
C HIS A 28 -8.04 16.31 -24.47
N GLY A 29 -8.00 15.14 -23.80
CA GLY A 29 -7.79 13.85 -24.44
C GLY A 29 -6.34 13.54 -24.80
N ILE A 30 -5.36 14.27 -24.25
CA ILE A 30 -3.95 13.91 -24.41
C ILE A 30 -3.67 12.68 -23.56
N PRO A 31 -3.14 11.59 -24.15
CA PRO A 31 -2.85 10.38 -23.40
C PRO A 31 -1.85 10.63 -22.26
N GLU A 32 -2.11 10.05 -21.07
CA GLU A 32 -1.21 10.15 -19.92
C GLU A 32 0.23 9.73 -20.27
N ARG A 33 0.35 8.69 -21.09
CA ARG A 33 1.65 8.16 -21.55
C ARG A 33 2.47 9.22 -22.28
N ASP A 34 1.84 10.00 -23.16
CA ASP A 34 2.52 11.03 -23.94
C ASP A 34 2.96 12.20 -23.05
N VAL A 35 2.13 12.57 -22.08
CA VAL A 35 2.47 13.60 -21.10
C VAL A 35 3.65 13.17 -20.23
N VAL A 36 3.65 11.92 -19.75
CA VAL A 36 4.74 11.37 -18.92
C VAL A 36 6.04 11.26 -19.71
N LEU A 37 6.00 10.85 -20.98
CA LEU A 37 7.19 10.82 -21.86
C LEU A 37 7.78 12.21 -22.08
N ALA A 38 6.94 13.21 -22.38
CA ALA A 38 7.38 14.59 -22.54
C ALA A 38 7.98 15.15 -21.22
N LYS A 39 7.40 14.82 -20.08
CA LYS A 39 7.90 15.19 -18.76
C LYS A 39 9.25 14.52 -18.47
N SER A 40 9.41 13.26 -18.86
CA SER A 40 10.67 12.52 -18.75
C SER A 40 11.81 13.19 -19.52
N GLU A 41 11.56 13.60 -20.75
CA GLU A 41 12.54 14.32 -21.58
C GLU A 41 12.93 15.66 -20.94
N LEU A 42 11.95 16.37 -20.36
CA LEU A 42 12.18 17.68 -19.73
C LEU A 42 12.97 17.57 -18.43
N LEU A 43 12.67 16.57 -17.59
CA LEU A 43 13.24 16.42 -16.24
C LEU A 43 14.46 15.50 -16.21
N GLY A 44 14.71 14.73 -17.27
CA GLY A 44 15.78 13.73 -17.31
C GLY A 44 15.52 12.53 -16.36
N ILE A 45 14.26 12.29 -15.97
CA ILE A 45 13.88 11.20 -15.08
C ILE A 45 13.31 10.05 -15.93
N PRO A 46 13.81 8.80 -15.75
CA PRO A 46 13.33 7.66 -16.55
C PRO A 46 11.86 7.34 -16.27
N VAL A 47 11.17 6.82 -17.28
CA VAL A 47 9.77 6.37 -17.17
C VAL A 47 9.72 4.87 -16.91
N LYS A 48 8.75 4.44 -16.11
CA LYS A 48 8.43 3.03 -15.91
C LYS A 48 6.92 2.84 -15.94
N PHE A 49 6.40 2.16 -16.97
CA PHE A 49 4.98 1.81 -17.09
C PHE A 49 4.73 0.44 -16.47
N LEU A 50 3.69 0.33 -15.66
CA LEU A 50 3.35 -0.94 -15.01
C LEU A 50 2.67 -1.93 -15.95
N GLU A 51 1.93 -1.44 -16.95
CA GLU A 51 1.25 -2.28 -17.97
C GLU A 51 0.43 -3.43 -17.37
N GLY A 52 -0.26 -3.16 -16.24
CA GLY A 52 -1.06 -4.15 -15.51
C GLY A 52 -0.26 -5.12 -14.63
N LYS A 53 1.05 -4.95 -14.49
CA LYS A 53 1.86 -5.73 -13.55
C LYS A 53 1.50 -5.34 -12.12
N ARG A 54 1.29 -6.36 -11.28
CA ARG A 54 1.04 -6.16 -9.85
C ARG A 54 2.34 -5.95 -9.10
N VAL A 55 2.26 -5.11 -8.07
CA VAL A 55 3.37 -4.91 -7.15
C VAL A 55 3.23 -5.88 -5.98
N PRO A 56 4.23 -6.75 -5.69
CA PRO A 56 4.17 -7.69 -4.59
C PRO A 56 4.01 -6.99 -3.23
N PHE A 57 3.32 -7.65 -2.30
CA PHE A 57 3.05 -7.10 -0.97
C PHE A 57 4.32 -6.72 -0.19
N ASP A 58 5.37 -7.53 -0.28
CA ASP A 58 6.67 -7.25 0.36
C ASP A 58 7.33 -5.97 -0.15
N ILE A 59 6.94 -5.48 -1.32
CA ILE A 59 7.34 -4.19 -1.87
C ILE A 59 6.37 -3.10 -1.38
N LEU A 60 5.05 -3.32 -1.47
CA LEU A 60 4.03 -2.36 -1.06
C LEU A 60 4.17 -1.93 0.39
N LYS A 61 4.46 -2.87 1.31
CA LYS A 61 4.60 -2.60 2.74
C LYS A 61 5.71 -1.59 3.10
N ASN A 62 6.65 -1.30 2.19
CA ASN A 62 7.71 -0.32 2.44
C ASN A 62 7.19 1.12 2.47
N ILE A 63 6.04 1.39 1.85
CA ILE A 63 5.41 2.72 1.81
C ILE A 63 3.98 2.60 2.37
N PRO A 64 3.60 3.38 3.40
CA PRO A 64 2.22 3.41 3.89
C PRO A 64 1.25 3.89 2.79
N GLU A 65 0.05 3.25 2.70
CA GLU A 65 -0.98 3.61 1.72
C GLU A 65 -1.33 5.11 1.77
N GLU A 66 -1.45 5.68 2.96
CA GLU A 66 -1.78 7.09 3.14
C GLU A 66 -0.72 8.02 2.55
N SER A 67 0.57 7.67 2.76
CA SER A 67 1.68 8.42 2.15
C SER A 67 1.68 8.29 0.63
N ALA A 68 1.47 7.08 0.12
CA ALA A 68 1.38 6.82 -1.31
C ALA A 68 0.25 7.63 -1.97
N LYS A 69 -0.91 7.66 -1.34
CA LYS A 69 -2.08 8.40 -1.81
C LYS A 69 -1.90 9.91 -1.73
N PHE A 70 -1.35 10.41 -0.61
CA PHE A 70 -1.20 11.85 -0.38
C PHE A 70 -0.15 12.48 -1.29
N TYR A 71 1.02 11.83 -1.40
CA TYR A 71 2.15 12.35 -2.17
C TYR A 71 2.18 11.86 -3.62
N GLN A 72 1.24 11.03 -4.05
CA GLN A 72 1.17 10.46 -5.39
C GLN A 72 2.48 9.78 -5.82
N PHE A 73 3.06 8.98 -4.90
CA PHE A 73 4.18 8.09 -5.19
C PHE A 73 3.93 6.68 -4.67
N VAL A 74 4.42 5.68 -5.38
CA VAL A 74 4.22 4.26 -5.04
C VAL A 74 5.52 3.48 -5.19
N PRO A 75 5.74 2.41 -4.41
CA PRO A 75 6.85 1.51 -4.65
C PRO A 75 6.53 0.65 -5.87
N LEU A 76 7.52 0.42 -6.72
CA LEU A 76 7.39 -0.38 -7.94
C LEU A 76 8.13 -1.71 -7.85
N GLY A 77 9.22 -1.75 -7.09
CA GLY A 77 10.10 -2.90 -6.98
C GLY A 77 11.36 -2.60 -6.18
N LYS A 78 12.28 -3.56 -6.19
CA LYS A 78 13.64 -3.40 -5.66
C LYS A 78 14.65 -3.84 -6.71
N GLU A 79 15.65 -3.02 -6.97
CA GLU A 79 16.74 -3.32 -7.90
C GLU A 79 18.07 -2.86 -7.34
N GLY A 80 19.06 -3.75 -7.31
CA GLY A 80 20.41 -3.43 -6.84
C GLY A 80 20.48 -2.89 -5.40
N GLY A 81 19.56 -3.35 -4.50
CA GLY A 81 19.48 -2.87 -3.13
C GLY A 81 18.76 -1.53 -2.96
N ALA A 82 18.27 -0.92 -4.04
CA ALA A 82 17.49 0.31 -4.01
C ALA A 82 15.99 0.02 -4.20
N LEU A 83 15.14 0.78 -3.50
CA LEU A 83 13.70 0.77 -3.72
C LEU A 83 13.37 1.62 -4.95
N GLU A 84 12.65 1.05 -5.91
CA GLU A 84 12.16 1.77 -7.08
C GLU A 84 10.84 2.45 -6.74
N ILE A 85 10.76 3.76 -6.98
CA ILE A 85 9.60 4.59 -6.64
C ILE A 85 9.04 5.20 -7.93
N GLY A 86 7.75 4.98 -8.18
CA GLY A 86 7.00 5.68 -9.21
C GLY A 86 6.40 6.97 -8.66
N MET A 87 6.60 8.09 -9.33
CA MET A 87 6.04 9.39 -8.97
C MET A 87 5.37 10.04 -10.17
N VAL A 88 4.26 10.74 -9.93
CA VAL A 88 3.63 11.60 -10.95
C VAL A 88 4.32 12.96 -10.99
N ASN A 89 4.63 13.54 -9.82
CA ASN A 89 5.24 14.85 -9.66
C ASN A 89 6.55 14.76 -8.86
N PRO A 90 7.68 14.45 -9.52
CA PRO A 90 8.96 14.29 -8.83
C PRO A 90 9.57 15.61 -8.35
N ASP A 91 9.08 16.75 -8.80
CA ASP A 91 9.46 18.12 -8.39
C ASP A 91 8.66 18.64 -7.17
N ASP A 92 7.71 17.87 -6.66
CA ASP A 92 7.05 18.20 -5.39
C ASP A 92 8.01 18.02 -4.21
N VAL A 93 8.38 19.14 -3.59
CA VAL A 93 9.33 19.20 -2.47
C VAL A 93 8.84 18.37 -1.28
N ASN A 94 7.53 18.44 -0.96
CA ASN A 94 6.97 17.68 0.16
C ASN A 94 7.03 16.18 -0.09
N ALA A 95 6.75 15.74 -1.32
CA ALA A 95 6.87 14.35 -1.70
C ALA A 95 8.32 13.85 -1.62
N GLN A 96 9.28 14.67 -2.06
CA GLN A 96 10.71 14.35 -1.96
C GLN A 96 11.17 14.24 -0.49
N GLU A 97 10.74 15.15 0.39
CA GLU A 97 11.08 15.10 1.81
C GLU A 97 10.48 13.87 2.50
N ALA A 98 9.22 13.56 2.23
CA ALA A 98 8.58 12.35 2.72
C ALA A 98 9.32 11.08 2.25
N LEU A 99 9.74 11.05 0.99
CA LEU A 99 10.48 9.92 0.44
C LEU A 99 11.86 9.76 1.09
N LYS A 100 12.59 10.87 1.33
CA LYS A 100 13.87 10.85 2.05
C LYS A 100 13.70 10.31 3.47
N PHE A 101 12.64 10.72 4.17
CA PHE A 101 12.32 10.22 5.50
C PHE A 101 12.06 8.71 5.50
N ILE A 102 11.25 8.23 4.56
CA ILE A 102 10.96 6.79 4.39
C ILE A 102 12.25 6.01 4.09
N ALA A 103 13.08 6.51 3.16
CA ALA A 103 14.35 5.88 2.80
C ALA A 103 15.31 5.76 4.00
N THR A 104 15.41 6.82 4.82
CA THR A 104 16.21 6.80 6.05
C THR A 104 15.70 5.76 7.04
N ARG A 105 14.37 5.66 7.22
CA ARG A 105 13.76 4.68 8.12
C ARG A 105 13.98 3.23 7.66
N LEU A 106 13.99 3.00 6.35
CA LEU A 106 14.19 1.68 5.77
C LEU A 106 15.67 1.31 5.61
N ASP A 107 16.59 2.24 5.87
CA ASP A 107 18.02 2.11 5.57
C ASP A 107 18.28 1.62 4.13
N MET A 108 17.52 2.19 3.18
CA MET A 108 17.51 1.75 1.79
C MET A 108 17.51 2.96 0.85
N PRO A 109 18.44 3.02 -0.12
CA PRO A 109 18.38 4.04 -1.16
C PRO A 109 17.16 3.84 -2.06
N PHE A 110 16.78 4.88 -2.80
CA PHE A 110 15.68 4.82 -3.76
C PHE A 110 16.09 5.36 -5.12
N LYS A 111 15.40 4.86 -6.15
CA LYS A 111 15.46 5.35 -7.53
C LYS A 111 14.07 5.84 -7.92
N VAL A 112 13.98 7.05 -8.47
CA VAL A 112 12.70 7.63 -8.90
C VAL A 112 12.49 7.37 -10.38
N TYR A 113 11.26 7.00 -10.71
CA TYR A 113 10.73 6.83 -12.06
C TYR A 113 9.45 7.66 -12.22
N LEU A 114 9.25 8.23 -13.40
CA LEU A 114 7.97 8.80 -13.75
C LEU A 114 6.98 7.68 -14.11
N VAL A 115 5.77 7.79 -13.60
CA VAL A 115 4.66 6.88 -13.88
C VAL A 115 3.40 7.67 -14.24
N THR A 116 2.42 7.01 -14.84
CA THR A 116 1.13 7.63 -15.12
C THR A 116 0.26 7.73 -13.86
N PRO A 117 -0.69 8.69 -13.80
CA PRO A 117 -1.72 8.69 -12.76
C PRO A 117 -2.50 7.37 -12.68
N SER A 118 -2.77 6.75 -13.83
CA SER A 118 -3.42 5.44 -13.90
C SER A 118 -2.59 4.33 -13.27
N ASP A 119 -1.25 4.34 -13.41
CA ASP A 119 -0.36 3.40 -12.73
C ASP A 119 -0.41 3.58 -11.21
N ILE A 120 -0.39 4.84 -10.71
CA ILE A 120 -0.56 5.12 -9.27
C ILE A 120 -1.88 4.56 -8.76
N ASN A 121 -3.00 4.82 -9.45
CA ASN A 121 -4.32 4.33 -9.05
C ASN A 121 -4.39 2.79 -9.04
N SER A 122 -3.73 2.12 -9.99
CA SER A 122 -3.63 0.67 -10.03
C SER A 122 -2.93 0.13 -8.78
N VAL A 123 -1.77 0.68 -8.41
CA VAL A 123 -1.04 0.27 -7.20
C VAL A 123 -1.83 0.60 -5.93
N LEU A 124 -2.48 1.77 -5.85
CA LEU A 124 -3.33 2.12 -4.71
C LEU A 124 -4.52 1.16 -4.54
N SER A 125 -5.05 0.61 -5.63
CA SER A 125 -6.09 -0.41 -5.56
C SER A 125 -5.60 -1.73 -4.96
N GLU A 126 -4.32 -2.05 -5.15
CA GLU A 126 -3.70 -3.25 -4.58
C GLU A 126 -3.56 -3.15 -3.05
N TYR A 127 -3.23 -1.98 -2.50
CA TYR A 127 -3.27 -1.76 -1.05
C TYR A 127 -4.65 -2.06 -0.46
N LYS A 128 -5.72 -1.62 -1.14
CA LYS A 128 -7.10 -1.86 -0.69
C LYS A 128 -7.51 -3.33 -0.77
N SER A 129 -7.09 -4.03 -1.82
CA SER A 129 -7.40 -5.46 -1.99
C SER A 129 -6.77 -6.30 -0.88
N LEU A 130 -5.53 -5.98 -0.51
CA LEU A 130 -4.81 -6.65 0.58
C LEU A 130 -5.47 -6.39 1.94
N GLY A 131 -5.85 -5.15 2.24
CA GLY A 131 -6.62 -4.82 3.45
C GLY A 131 -7.96 -5.53 3.47
N GLY A 132 -8.64 -5.65 2.34
CA GLY A 132 -9.92 -6.35 2.20
C GLY A 132 -9.82 -7.87 2.36
N GLU A 133 -8.75 -8.50 1.87
CA GLU A 133 -8.51 -9.94 2.05
C GLU A 133 -8.25 -10.30 3.52
N VAL A 134 -7.43 -9.50 4.22
CA VAL A 134 -7.19 -9.69 5.66
C VAL A 134 -8.49 -9.50 6.45
N THR A 135 -9.27 -8.46 6.14
CA THR A 135 -10.55 -8.21 6.81
C THR A 135 -11.56 -9.32 6.53
N ARG A 136 -11.63 -9.84 5.29
CA ARG A 136 -12.50 -10.98 4.95
C ARG A 136 -12.09 -12.24 5.68
N ALA A 137 -10.79 -12.57 5.69
CA ALA A 137 -10.29 -13.74 6.41
C ALA A 137 -10.62 -13.66 7.91
N VAL A 138 -10.46 -12.48 8.54
CA VAL A 138 -10.85 -12.27 9.95
C VAL A 138 -12.36 -12.42 10.13
N THR A 139 -13.19 -11.85 9.24
CA THR A 139 -14.66 -11.92 9.35
C THR A 139 -15.20 -13.34 9.07
N GLU A 140 -14.61 -14.06 8.11
CA GLU A 140 -14.96 -15.48 7.86
C GLU A 140 -14.59 -16.34 9.05
N PHE A 141 -13.44 -16.11 9.63
CA PHE A 141 -12.98 -16.80 10.82
C PHE A 141 -13.89 -16.49 12.06
N GLU A 142 -14.34 -15.25 12.21
CA GLU A 142 -15.32 -14.87 13.24
C GLU A 142 -16.64 -15.60 13.07
N LYS A 143 -17.15 -15.68 11.85
CA LYS A 143 -18.39 -16.42 11.55
C LYS A 143 -18.26 -17.92 11.83
N GLU A 144 -17.12 -18.53 11.48
CA GLU A 144 -16.87 -19.94 11.80
C GLU A 144 -16.80 -20.19 13.32
N LEU A 145 -16.27 -19.24 14.08
CA LEU A 145 -16.26 -19.31 15.53
C LEU A 145 -17.67 -19.18 16.14
N GLU A 146 -18.51 -18.28 15.62
CA GLU A 146 -19.90 -18.10 16.08
C GLU A 146 -20.79 -19.32 15.76
N VAL A 147 -20.61 -19.91 14.56
CA VAL A 147 -21.37 -21.11 14.15
C VAL A 147 -20.99 -22.31 15.02
N THR A 148 -19.72 -22.43 15.44
CA THR A 148 -19.28 -23.53 16.33
C THR A 148 -19.82 -23.40 17.77
N GLU A 149 -20.21 -22.22 18.22
CA GLU A 149 -20.86 -22.04 19.52
C GLU A 149 -22.38 -22.33 19.51
N ALA A 150 -23.04 -22.13 18.35
CA ALA A 150 -24.49 -22.29 18.23
C ALA A 150 -24.99 -23.73 17.99
N GLU A 151 -24.15 -24.64 17.49
CA GLU A 151 -24.56 -25.99 17.05
C GLU A 151 -23.96 -27.16 17.87
N ARG A 152 -23.68 -27.02 19.15
CA ARG A 152 -23.26 -28.18 19.97
C ARG A 152 -24.36 -28.81 20.79
N PRO A 153 -24.96 -29.95 20.33
CA PRO A 153 -25.52 -30.93 21.25
C PRO A 153 -24.36 -31.72 21.87
N VAL A 154 -24.36 -31.71 23.19
CA VAL A 154 -23.39 -32.41 24.04
C VAL A 154 -23.34 -33.90 23.69
N LYS A 155 -22.30 -34.41 23.05
CA LYS A 155 -21.92 -35.82 23.10
C LYS A 155 -20.52 -35.94 23.68
N LYS A 156 -20.49 -36.46 24.93
CA LYS A 156 -19.27 -36.83 25.66
C LYS A 156 -18.63 -38.06 25.00
N ALA A 157 -17.54 -37.91 24.32
CA ALA A 157 -16.42 -38.87 24.18
C ALA A 157 -15.50 -38.36 23.05
N GLY A 158 -14.32 -37.95 23.37
CA GLY A 158 -13.27 -37.53 22.42
C GLY A 158 -12.90 -36.04 22.47
N MET A 159 -13.38 -35.29 23.44
CA MET A 159 -13.34 -33.82 23.47
C MET A 159 -12.12 -33.18 24.16
N GLU A 160 -11.18 -33.95 24.71
CA GLU A 160 -10.07 -33.36 25.47
C GLU A 160 -9.05 -32.65 24.55
N LYS A 161 -8.84 -33.10 23.31
CA LYS A 161 -7.89 -32.46 22.37
C LYS A 161 -8.48 -31.24 21.64
N LEU A 162 -9.78 -31.21 21.33
CA LEU A 162 -10.42 -30.08 20.63
C LEU A 162 -10.74 -28.91 21.57
N ALA A 163 -10.92 -29.16 22.86
CA ALA A 163 -11.17 -28.11 23.85
C ALA A 163 -9.92 -27.28 24.19
N GLU A 164 -8.72 -27.83 23.99
CA GLU A 164 -7.46 -27.08 24.18
C GLU A 164 -7.15 -26.13 23.01
N GLU A 165 -7.59 -26.46 21.78
CA GLU A 165 -7.33 -25.62 20.60
C GLU A 165 -8.24 -24.37 20.51
N ALA A 166 -9.47 -24.46 20.97
CA ALA A 166 -10.42 -23.36 20.90
C ALA A 166 -10.00 -22.06 21.63
N PRO A 167 -9.42 -22.13 22.85
CA PRO A 167 -8.91 -20.93 23.52
C PRO A 167 -7.74 -20.27 22.80
N ILE A 168 -6.83 -21.05 22.23
CA ILE A 168 -5.67 -20.55 21.50
C ILE A 168 -6.11 -19.88 20.21
N THR A 169 -7.06 -20.47 19.50
CA THR A 169 -7.62 -19.91 18.26
C THR A 169 -8.30 -18.58 18.51
N ARG A 170 -9.06 -18.46 19.60
CA ARG A 170 -9.67 -17.18 20.01
C ARG A 170 -8.62 -16.13 20.37
N MET A 171 -7.57 -16.51 21.08
CA MET A 171 -6.49 -15.60 21.44
C MET A 171 -5.78 -15.06 20.20
N VAL A 172 -5.48 -15.92 19.23
CA VAL A 172 -4.89 -15.53 17.96
C VAL A 172 -5.82 -14.59 17.18
N GLY A 173 -7.12 -14.88 17.13
CA GLY A 173 -8.12 -14.02 16.50
C GLY A 173 -8.19 -12.62 17.13
N VAL A 174 -8.16 -12.53 18.47
CA VAL A 174 -8.14 -11.25 19.19
C VAL A 174 -6.85 -10.47 18.89
N ILE A 175 -5.69 -11.12 18.89
CA ILE A 175 -4.39 -10.48 18.58
C ILE A 175 -4.41 -9.92 17.16
N LEU A 176 -4.87 -10.71 16.17
CA LEU A 176 -4.97 -10.28 14.78
C LEU A 176 -5.94 -9.10 14.62
N ARG A 177 -7.09 -9.12 15.29
CA ARG A 177 -8.06 -8.01 15.27
C ARG A 177 -7.44 -6.73 15.80
N HIS A 178 -6.82 -6.75 16.96
CA HIS A 178 -6.18 -5.57 17.53
C HIS A 178 -5.02 -5.06 16.67
N ALA A 179 -4.27 -5.94 16.03
CA ALA A 179 -3.22 -5.54 15.10
C ALA A 179 -3.77 -4.81 13.87
N VAL A 180 -4.86 -5.33 13.29
CA VAL A 180 -5.53 -4.71 12.13
C VAL A 180 -6.17 -3.39 12.51
N GLU A 181 -6.93 -3.32 13.62
CA GLU A 181 -7.55 -2.10 14.12
C GLU A 181 -6.51 -1.04 14.52
N GLY A 182 -5.40 -1.48 15.14
CA GLY A 182 -4.27 -0.63 15.53
C GLY A 182 -3.34 -0.28 14.37
N ARG A 183 -3.61 -0.79 13.15
CA ARG A 183 -2.73 -0.65 11.97
C ARG A 183 -1.27 -1.02 12.25
N ALA A 184 -1.08 -2.10 13.01
CA ALA A 184 0.25 -2.60 13.31
C ALA A 184 0.95 -3.09 12.03
N SER A 185 2.21 -2.76 11.86
CA SER A 185 3.02 -3.25 10.74
C SER A 185 3.47 -4.70 10.95
N ASP A 186 3.66 -5.11 12.20
CA ASP A 186 4.19 -6.41 12.58
C ASP A 186 3.58 -6.85 13.92
N ILE A 187 3.48 -8.17 14.11
CA ILE A 187 3.04 -8.77 15.37
C ILE A 187 4.20 -9.65 15.87
N HIS A 188 4.79 -9.29 17.00
CA HIS A 188 5.80 -10.10 17.67
C HIS A 188 5.18 -10.79 18.87
N ILE A 189 5.30 -12.11 18.93
CA ILE A 189 4.86 -12.92 20.07
C ILE A 189 6.10 -13.61 20.64
N GLU A 190 6.55 -13.16 21.80
CA GLU A 190 7.71 -13.73 22.48
C GLU A 190 7.27 -14.43 23.77
N PRO A 191 7.71 -15.68 24.02
CA PRO A 191 7.43 -16.35 25.29
C PRO A 191 8.29 -15.71 26.39
N GLU A 192 7.66 -15.18 27.44
CA GLU A 192 8.39 -14.77 28.63
C GLU A 192 8.79 -16.03 29.46
N PRO A 193 10.04 -16.12 29.94
CA PRO A 193 10.42 -17.18 30.84
C PRO A 193 9.62 -17.06 32.15
N GLN A 194 8.76 -18.04 32.42
CA GLN A 194 7.99 -18.10 33.67
C GLN A 194 8.96 -18.10 34.86
N ASN A 195 8.91 -17.04 35.66
CA ASN A 195 9.52 -17.01 36.98
C ASN A 195 8.72 -17.99 37.87
N VAL A 196 9.20 -19.25 37.95
CA VAL A 196 8.72 -20.25 38.92
C VAL A 196 9.14 -19.75 40.29
N ARG A 197 8.33 -18.94 40.96
CA ARG A 197 8.47 -18.73 42.41
C ARG A 197 8.04 -20.00 43.09
N GLY A 198 9.02 -20.84 43.42
CA GLY A 198 8.85 -21.91 44.36
C GLY A 198 8.41 -21.32 45.71
N ARG A 199 7.18 -21.63 46.16
CA ARG A 199 6.81 -21.47 47.56
C ARG A 199 7.39 -22.68 48.31
N SER A 200 8.37 -22.39 49.18
CA SER A 200 8.73 -23.22 50.31
C SER A 200 7.63 -23.24 51.33
#